data_a701dc663d79a2e8c457273ce8de1e37
#
_entry.id   a701dc663d79a2e8c457273ce8de1e37
#
_cell.length_a   1.000
_cell.length_b   1.000
_cell.length_c   1.000
_cell.angle_alpha   90.00
_cell.angle_beta   90.00
_cell.angle_gamma   90.00
#
_symmetry.space_group_name_H-M   'P 1'
#
loop_
_entity.id
_entity.type
_entity.pdbx_description
1 polymer ?
#
loop_
_entity_poly.entity_id
_entity_poly.type
_entity_poly.pdbx_seq_one_letter_code
_entity_poly.pdbx_strand_id
1 'polypeptide(L)'
;MSINSLENVTKYSNELDKMFEQKSAVGFFADNALATKFVGAKTVIIPDIEFQGLADYDREAGFARGAITVANTSYTMKMDRARSLQIDREDMDETGIANLAGKILGEYVRTKVVPECDAYVLSKLAGLAVSRANVIEGEADKPFEALIKLINEVQAVAGYDEELVAFIDSYMFAALQNSAEISKMITVSEFKQGEVNLKVKSLNGVALIPVVSERMKTAYDFGAESGFKPADNTSETYMLVCPKSAAHLVKKTENMRIFTPEQNIDADAYKFDYRIYYDVFVKKSGLDTVWAWVSPKISVTSVSEDVETVEGGIDETLTVNATSEGALTYQWYKCENKEKRSAVKVAGANDKNFALPDDLTAGTYYYFARITVDGTASTDSDVITVTVA
;
A
#
# COMPACT_ATOMS: atom_id res chain seq x y z
N MET A 1 -33.58 11.43 -27.92
CA MET A 1 -32.23 12.00 -28.11
C MET A 1 -31.25 11.09 -27.37
N SER A 2 -30.31 10.49 -28.07
CA SER A 2 -29.29 9.62 -27.45
C SER A 2 -28.32 10.50 -26.65
N ILE A 3 -28.42 10.48 -25.32
CA ILE A 3 -27.64 11.32 -24.40
C ILE A 3 -26.24 10.71 -24.13
N ASN A 4 -25.99 9.49 -24.57
CA ASN A 4 -24.70 8.84 -24.45
C ASN A 4 -23.98 8.85 -25.79
N SER A 5 -23.49 10.03 -26.20
CA SER A 5 -22.49 10.06 -27.23
C SER A 5 -21.18 9.48 -26.69
N LEU A 6 -20.48 8.72 -27.51
CA LEU A 6 -19.14 8.18 -27.21
C LEU A 6 -18.19 9.27 -26.67
N GLU A 7 -18.37 10.52 -27.10
CA GLU A 7 -17.62 11.70 -26.65
C GLU A 7 -17.75 12.00 -25.15
N ASN A 8 -18.95 11.85 -24.56
CA ASN A 8 -19.12 12.11 -23.14
C ASN A 8 -18.44 11.05 -22.27
N VAL A 9 -18.54 9.78 -22.67
CA VAL A 9 -17.87 8.67 -21.94
C VAL A 9 -16.36 8.85 -22.02
N THR A 10 -15.82 9.21 -23.18
CA THR A 10 -14.38 9.45 -23.37
C THR A 10 -13.90 10.66 -22.56
N LYS A 11 -14.70 11.71 -22.48
CA LYS A 11 -14.37 12.91 -21.70
C LYS A 11 -14.28 12.60 -20.20
N TYR A 12 -15.25 11.86 -19.66
CA TYR A 12 -15.25 11.45 -18.25
C TYR A 12 -14.09 10.51 -17.95
N SER A 13 -13.76 9.56 -18.81
CA SER A 13 -12.62 8.67 -18.65
C SER A 13 -11.31 9.46 -18.55
N ASN A 14 -11.08 10.42 -19.44
CA ASN A 14 -9.87 11.26 -19.41
C ASN A 14 -9.79 12.14 -18.15
N GLU A 15 -10.92 12.65 -17.64
CA GLU A 15 -10.94 13.41 -16.39
C GLU A 15 -10.63 12.53 -15.17
N LEU A 16 -11.09 11.29 -15.15
CA LEU A 16 -10.80 10.32 -14.08
C LEU A 16 -9.35 9.86 -14.12
N ASP A 17 -8.78 9.61 -15.28
CA ASP A 17 -7.35 9.32 -15.43
C ASP A 17 -6.48 10.45 -14.89
N LYS A 18 -6.79 11.70 -15.21
CA LYS A 18 -6.11 12.87 -14.64
C LYS A 18 -6.27 12.96 -13.12
N MET A 19 -7.46 12.68 -12.58
CA MET A 19 -7.67 12.63 -11.14
C MET A 19 -6.86 11.52 -10.48
N PHE A 20 -6.79 10.35 -11.10
CA PHE A 20 -5.96 9.24 -10.63
C PHE A 20 -4.50 9.66 -10.58
N GLU A 21 -3.95 10.17 -11.67
CA GLU A 21 -2.56 10.63 -11.75
C GLU A 21 -2.24 11.71 -10.71
N GLN A 22 -3.14 12.68 -10.50
CA GLN A 22 -2.92 13.77 -9.54
C GLN A 22 -2.98 13.35 -8.06
N LYS A 23 -3.71 12.29 -7.73
CA LYS A 23 -3.99 11.90 -6.33
C LYS A 23 -3.28 10.61 -5.91
N SER A 24 -2.85 9.79 -6.85
CA SER A 24 -2.11 8.56 -6.58
C SER A 24 -0.65 8.87 -6.28
N ALA A 25 -0.10 8.24 -5.24
CA ALA A 25 1.33 8.33 -4.93
C ALA A 25 2.19 7.61 -5.98
N VAL A 26 1.63 6.61 -6.67
CA VAL A 26 2.34 5.73 -7.61
C VAL A 26 1.94 5.96 -9.07
N GLY A 27 1.10 6.96 -9.34
CA GLY A 27 0.54 7.22 -10.68
C GLY A 27 1.59 7.42 -11.77
N PHE A 28 2.75 7.99 -11.43
CA PHE A 28 3.84 8.22 -12.37
C PHE A 28 4.47 6.92 -12.93
N PHE A 29 4.28 5.78 -12.29
CA PHE A 29 4.72 4.50 -12.87
C PHE A 29 3.94 4.11 -14.13
N ALA A 30 2.80 4.74 -14.39
CA ALA A 30 2.04 4.57 -15.63
C ALA A 30 2.72 5.24 -16.84
N ASP A 31 3.56 6.27 -16.62
CA ASP A 31 4.32 6.97 -17.66
C ASP A 31 5.45 6.14 -18.25
N ASN A 32 5.89 5.11 -17.54
CA ASN A 32 6.89 4.19 -18.04
C ASN A 32 6.28 3.33 -19.16
N ALA A 33 5.88 3.98 -20.27
CA ALA A 33 5.29 3.35 -21.44
C ALA A 33 6.29 2.39 -22.08
N LEU A 34 6.32 1.18 -21.57
CA LEU A 34 6.84 0.07 -22.34
C LEU A 34 5.89 -0.17 -23.51
N ALA A 35 6.44 -0.45 -24.67
CA ALA A 35 5.66 -1.03 -25.77
C ALA A 35 5.12 -2.40 -25.32
N THR A 36 4.12 -2.36 -24.43
CA THR A 36 3.52 -3.56 -23.84
C THR A 36 2.63 -4.19 -24.87
N LYS A 37 3.00 -5.39 -25.29
CA LYS A 37 2.15 -6.19 -26.15
C LYS A 37 1.25 -7.06 -25.30
N PHE A 38 -0.05 -6.78 -25.32
CA PHE A 38 -1.04 -7.66 -24.69
C PHE A 38 -1.23 -8.92 -25.55
N VAL A 39 -1.08 -10.08 -24.92
CA VAL A 39 -1.33 -11.38 -25.56
C VAL A 39 -2.45 -12.07 -24.80
N GLY A 40 -3.60 -12.22 -25.46
CA GLY A 40 -4.80 -12.77 -24.83
C GLY A 40 -5.42 -11.85 -23.77
N ALA A 41 -6.17 -12.45 -22.83
CA ALA A 41 -6.97 -11.70 -21.86
C ALA A 41 -6.16 -11.15 -20.66
N LYS A 42 -5.09 -11.83 -20.26
CA LYS A 42 -4.43 -11.58 -18.96
C LYS A 42 -2.91 -11.40 -19.04
N THR A 43 -2.29 -11.59 -20.20
CA THR A 43 -0.84 -11.65 -20.31
C THR A 43 -0.27 -10.40 -20.97
N VAL A 44 0.76 -9.85 -20.37
CA VAL A 44 1.57 -8.75 -20.89
C VAL A 44 2.97 -9.29 -21.19
N ILE A 45 3.49 -9.01 -22.37
CA ILE A 45 4.86 -9.34 -22.74
C ILE A 45 5.70 -8.09 -22.67
N ILE A 46 6.76 -8.16 -21.88
CA ILE A 46 7.76 -7.11 -21.73
C ILE A 46 9.07 -7.65 -22.32
N PRO A 47 9.63 -6.99 -23.36
CA PRO A 47 10.93 -7.39 -23.89
C PRO A 47 12.03 -7.02 -22.89
N ASP A 48 12.94 -7.97 -22.66
CA ASP A 48 14.16 -7.79 -21.89
C ASP A 48 15.35 -8.00 -22.83
N ILE A 49 16.28 -7.05 -22.86
CA ILE A 49 17.43 -7.07 -23.77
C ILE A 49 18.71 -7.13 -22.93
N GLU A 50 19.43 -8.21 -23.06
CA GLU A 50 20.71 -8.41 -22.42
C GLU A 50 21.84 -8.28 -23.45
N PHE A 51 22.88 -7.51 -23.12
CA PHE A 51 24.06 -7.32 -23.94
C PHE A 51 25.24 -8.00 -23.30
N GLN A 52 26.11 -8.60 -24.12
CA GLN A 52 27.38 -9.07 -23.67
C GLN A 52 28.35 -7.90 -23.50
N GLY A 53 29.17 -7.89 -22.43
CA GLY A 53 30.15 -6.85 -22.17
C GLY A 53 31.25 -6.72 -23.24
N LEU A 54 32.07 -5.71 -23.09
CA LEU A 54 33.22 -5.51 -23.98
C LEU A 54 34.24 -6.64 -23.77
N ALA A 55 34.93 -7.02 -24.87
CA ALA A 55 36.04 -7.94 -24.86
C ALA A 55 37.28 -7.20 -25.39
N ASP A 56 38.47 -7.74 -25.12
CA ASP A 56 39.70 -7.20 -25.64
C ASP A 56 39.71 -7.18 -27.18
N TYR A 57 40.23 -6.09 -27.73
CA TYR A 57 40.40 -5.95 -29.16
C TYR A 57 41.70 -6.61 -29.59
N ASP A 58 41.60 -7.59 -30.49
CA ASP A 58 42.78 -8.19 -31.11
C ASP A 58 43.11 -7.44 -32.40
N ARG A 59 44.36 -7.01 -32.54
CA ARG A 59 44.82 -6.25 -33.73
C ARG A 59 44.88 -7.11 -34.99
N GLU A 60 44.96 -8.43 -34.86
CA GLU A 60 45.03 -9.36 -36.01
C GLU A 60 43.67 -9.96 -36.32
N ALA A 61 42.87 -10.32 -35.28
CA ALA A 61 41.55 -10.96 -35.42
C ALA A 61 40.40 -9.94 -35.47
N GLY A 62 40.62 -8.68 -35.06
CA GLY A 62 39.63 -7.61 -35.06
C GLY A 62 38.68 -7.62 -33.86
N PHE A 63 37.43 -7.28 -34.08
CA PHE A 63 36.43 -7.20 -33.02
C PHE A 63 35.92 -8.58 -32.56
N ALA A 64 35.92 -8.82 -31.27
CA ALA A 64 35.25 -9.99 -30.69
C ALA A 64 33.74 -9.91 -30.95
N ARG A 65 33.14 -11.04 -31.36
CA ARG A 65 31.68 -11.11 -31.62
C ARG A 65 30.96 -11.26 -30.30
N GLY A 66 30.13 -10.27 -29.96
CA GLY A 66 29.23 -10.32 -28.82
C GLY A 66 27.83 -10.83 -29.21
N ALA A 67 27.15 -11.45 -28.26
CA ALA A 67 25.76 -11.87 -28.42
C ALA A 67 24.81 -10.79 -27.83
N ILE A 68 23.70 -10.58 -28.51
CA ILE A 68 22.56 -9.82 -28.01
C ILE A 68 21.44 -10.83 -27.75
N THR A 69 20.99 -10.94 -26.51
CA THR A 69 19.87 -11.81 -26.16
C THR A 69 18.63 -10.96 -25.95
N VAL A 70 17.60 -11.19 -26.76
CA VAL A 70 16.28 -10.57 -26.58
C VAL A 70 15.36 -11.63 -26.02
N ALA A 71 15.01 -11.51 -24.75
CA ALA A 71 14.05 -12.38 -24.09
C ALA A 71 12.71 -11.67 -23.90
N ASN A 72 11.63 -12.34 -24.22
CA ASN A 72 10.28 -11.85 -23.96
C ASN A 72 9.77 -12.47 -22.65
N THR A 73 9.67 -11.67 -21.61
CA THR A 73 9.14 -12.11 -20.32
C THR A 73 7.63 -11.90 -20.28
N SER A 74 6.90 -12.99 -20.00
CA SER A 74 5.44 -12.96 -19.89
C SER A 74 5.01 -12.72 -18.45
N TYR A 75 4.22 -11.68 -18.22
CA TYR A 75 3.62 -11.35 -16.94
C TYR A 75 2.11 -11.52 -16.98
N THR A 76 1.55 -12.14 -15.94
CA THR A 76 0.10 -12.33 -15.82
C THR A 76 -0.48 -11.28 -14.91
N MET A 77 -1.42 -10.49 -15.44
CA MET A 77 -2.16 -9.47 -14.67
C MET A 77 -3.15 -10.14 -13.72
N LYS A 78 -3.24 -9.63 -12.49
CA LYS A 78 -4.06 -10.23 -11.41
C LYS A 78 -5.19 -9.33 -10.93
N MET A 79 -5.06 -7.99 -11.01
CA MET A 79 -5.99 -7.04 -10.41
C MET A 79 -7.08 -6.63 -11.40
N ASP A 80 -8.19 -7.36 -11.41
CA ASP A 80 -9.42 -7.03 -12.15
C ASP A 80 -10.52 -6.67 -11.15
N ARG A 81 -10.75 -5.38 -10.97
CA ARG A 81 -11.62 -4.82 -9.91
C ARG A 81 -12.78 -4.07 -10.51
N ALA A 82 -13.97 -4.30 -9.97
CA ALA A 82 -15.18 -3.62 -10.40
C ALA A 82 -16.12 -3.35 -9.24
N ARG A 83 -16.92 -2.29 -9.37
CA ARG A 83 -18.00 -1.98 -8.43
C ARG A 83 -19.15 -1.36 -9.18
N SER A 84 -20.37 -1.73 -8.80
CA SER A 84 -21.61 -1.08 -9.21
C SER A 84 -22.18 -0.30 -8.02
N LEU A 85 -22.50 0.96 -8.24
CA LEU A 85 -23.12 1.85 -7.27
C LEU A 85 -24.49 2.25 -7.81
N GLN A 86 -25.51 2.29 -6.95
CA GLN A 86 -26.85 2.72 -7.32
C GLN A 86 -27.34 3.80 -6.36
N ILE A 87 -28.04 4.79 -6.90
CA ILE A 87 -28.68 5.86 -6.14
C ILE A 87 -30.12 5.94 -6.64
N ASP A 88 -31.07 5.84 -5.72
CA ASP A 88 -32.47 5.92 -6.03
C ASP A 88 -32.82 7.23 -6.75
N ARG A 89 -33.84 7.18 -7.62
CA ARG A 89 -34.27 8.33 -8.42
C ARG A 89 -34.77 9.47 -7.55
N GLU A 90 -35.60 9.14 -6.53
CA GLU A 90 -36.18 10.14 -5.66
C GLU A 90 -35.09 10.84 -4.82
N ASP A 91 -34.12 10.09 -4.27
CA ASP A 91 -32.98 10.63 -3.53
C ASP A 91 -32.14 11.57 -4.40
N MET A 92 -32.00 11.25 -5.69
CA MET A 92 -31.24 12.05 -6.66
C MET A 92 -31.98 13.36 -6.99
N ASP A 93 -33.29 13.30 -7.18
CA ASP A 93 -34.10 14.47 -7.54
C ASP A 93 -34.26 15.42 -6.33
N GLU A 94 -34.47 14.93 -5.12
CA GLU A 94 -34.53 15.72 -3.89
C GLU A 94 -33.22 16.47 -3.60
N THR A 95 -32.10 15.85 -3.87
CA THR A 95 -30.77 16.45 -3.61
C THR A 95 -30.26 17.35 -4.73
N GLY A 96 -30.95 17.40 -5.87
CA GLY A 96 -30.52 18.20 -7.05
C GLY A 96 -29.23 17.68 -7.69
N ILE A 97 -28.86 16.42 -7.43
CA ILE A 97 -27.59 15.82 -7.79
C ILE A 97 -27.53 15.35 -9.27
N ALA A 98 -28.60 15.49 -10.05
CA ALA A 98 -28.64 15.01 -11.44
C ALA A 98 -27.45 15.47 -12.34
N ASN A 99 -26.83 16.62 -12.01
CA ASN A 99 -25.62 17.11 -12.67
C ASN A 99 -24.30 16.68 -12.01
N LEU A 100 -24.34 15.83 -10.97
CA LEU A 100 -23.21 15.48 -10.11
C LEU A 100 -22.61 14.09 -10.37
N ALA A 101 -23.12 13.34 -11.36
CA ALA A 101 -22.64 11.99 -11.68
C ALA A 101 -21.11 11.90 -11.81
N GLY A 102 -20.51 12.87 -12.53
CA GLY A 102 -19.05 12.97 -12.65
C GLY A 102 -18.34 13.25 -11.32
N LYS A 103 -18.96 14.05 -10.44
CA LYS A 103 -18.37 14.36 -9.12
C LYS A 103 -18.42 13.15 -8.18
N ILE A 104 -19.54 12.40 -8.19
CA ILE A 104 -19.70 11.18 -7.39
C ILE A 104 -18.64 10.15 -7.79
N LEU A 105 -18.47 9.93 -9.09
CA LEU A 105 -17.48 9.00 -9.60
C LEU A 105 -16.05 9.47 -9.33
N GLY A 106 -15.76 10.75 -9.52
CA GLY A 106 -14.47 11.33 -9.19
C GLY A 106 -14.13 11.16 -7.71
N GLU A 107 -15.11 11.36 -6.83
CA GLU A 107 -14.94 11.15 -5.39
C GLU A 107 -14.75 9.65 -5.05
N TYR A 108 -15.46 8.76 -5.73
CA TYR A 108 -15.28 7.30 -5.59
C TYR A 108 -13.86 6.89 -6.01
N VAL A 109 -13.38 7.34 -7.16
CA VAL A 109 -12.01 7.07 -7.62
C VAL A 109 -11.00 7.60 -6.59
N ARG A 110 -11.15 8.85 -6.16
CA ARG A 110 -10.25 9.48 -5.20
C ARG A 110 -10.21 8.77 -3.84
N THR A 111 -11.36 8.31 -3.33
CA THR A 111 -11.49 7.79 -1.95
C THR A 111 -11.36 6.28 -1.85
N LYS A 112 -11.60 5.55 -2.93
CA LYS A 112 -11.59 4.08 -2.93
C LYS A 112 -10.58 3.48 -3.91
N VAL A 113 -10.59 3.90 -5.17
CA VAL A 113 -9.75 3.29 -6.21
C VAL A 113 -8.27 3.66 -6.05
N VAL A 114 -7.98 4.95 -5.87
CA VAL A 114 -6.60 5.44 -5.69
C VAL A 114 -5.93 4.83 -4.47
N PRO A 115 -6.55 4.82 -3.25
CA PRO A 115 -5.95 4.18 -2.08
C PRO A 115 -5.69 2.68 -2.26
N GLU A 116 -6.59 1.96 -2.91
CA GLU A 116 -6.43 0.52 -3.20
C GLU A 116 -5.27 0.28 -4.17
N CYS A 117 -5.17 1.08 -5.22
CA CYS A 117 -4.08 0.98 -6.19
C CYS A 117 -2.72 1.31 -5.56
N ASP A 118 -2.62 2.39 -4.79
CA ASP A 118 -1.39 2.75 -4.07
C ASP A 118 -0.96 1.64 -3.12
N ALA A 119 -1.88 1.12 -2.29
CA ALA A 119 -1.60 0.03 -1.37
C ALA A 119 -1.12 -1.23 -2.09
N TYR A 120 -1.75 -1.59 -3.23
CA TYR A 120 -1.35 -2.73 -4.04
C TYR A 120 0.06 -2.58 -4.60
N VAL A 121 0.35 -1.45 -5.24
CA VAL A 121 1.66 -1.21 -5.88
C VAL A 121 2.76 -1.17 -4.83
N LEU A 122 2.57 -0.41 -3.75
CA LEU A 122 3.57 -0.26 -2.69
C LEU A 122 3.82 -1.59 -1.96
N SER A 123 2.77 -2.36 -1.65
CA SER A 123 2.94 -3.66 -1.01
C SER A 123 3.68 -4.67 -1.91
N LYS A 124 3.42 -4.63 -3.20
CA LYS A 124 4.12 -5.50 -4.17
C LYS A 124 5.60 -5.14 -4.28
N LEU A 125 5.93 -3.85 -4.27
CA LEU A 125 7.33 -3.39 -4.25
C LEU A 125 8.01 -3.70 -2.92
N ALA A 126 7.35 -3.45 -1.78
CA ALA A 126 7.87 -3.81 -0.46
C ALA A 126 8.07 -5.32 -0.31
N GLY A 127 7.10 -6.12 -0.75
CA GLY A 127 7.21 -7.59 -0.78
C GLY A 127 8.35 -8.08 -1.68
N LEU A 128 8.62 -7.39 -2.80
CA LEU A 128 9.77 -7.66 -3.65
C LEU A 128 11.07 -7.39 -2.90
N ALA A 129 11.20 -6.22 -2.25
CA ALA A 129 12.38 -5.86 -1.46
C ALA A 129 12.65 -6.90 -0.36
N VAL A 130 11.62 -7.29 0.40
CA VAL A 130 11.72 -8.34 1.43
C VAL A 130 12.16 -9.68 0.83
N SER A 131 11.56 -10.11 -0.28
CA SER A 131 11.89 -11.40 -0.93
C SER A 131 13.31 -11.45 -1.48
N ARG A 132 13.92 -10.30 -1.75
CA ARG A 132 15.29 -10.15 -2.25
C ARG A 132 16.30 -9.87 -1.16
N ALA A 133 15.87 -9.78 0.11
CA ALA A 133 16.67 -9.30 1.23
C ALA A 133 17.24 -7.87 1.02
N ASN A 134 16.58 -7.06 0.18
CA ASN A 134 16.89 -5.65 -0.05
C ASN A 134 16.20 -4.80 1.01
N VAL A 135 16.45 -5.11 2.26
CA VAL A 135 15.91 -4.41 3.42
C VAL A 135 17.03 -3.88 4.30
N ILE A 136 16.78 -2.74 4.91
CA ILE A 136 17.70 -2.19 5.90
C ILE A 136 17.09 -2.27 7.30
N GLU A 137 17.95 -2.36 8.30
CA GLU A 137 17.60 -2.06 9.68
C GLU A 137 17.81 -0.56 9.92
N GLY A 138 16.88 0.04 10.65
CA GLY A 138 16.93 1.46 11.02
C GLY A 138 16.32 1.69 12.39
N GLU A 139 16.71 2.79 13.02
CA GLU A 139 16.15 3.23 14.31
C GLU A 139 15.07 4.28 14.05
N ALA A 140 13.92 4.17 14.71
CA ALA A 140 12.76 5.03 14.48
C ALA A 140 13.03 6.51 14.85
N ASP A 141 13.97 6.76 15.74
CA ASP A 141 14.42 8.09 16.14
C ASP A 141 15.46 8.70 15.19
N LYS A 142 16.00 7.91 14.24
CA LYS A 142 17.01 8.33 13.25
C LYS A 142 16.54 8.12 11.80
N PRO A 143 15.37 8.63 11.40
CA PRO A 143 14.80 8.39 10.06
C PRO A 143 15.67 8.97 8.93
N PHE A 144 16.48 9.99 9.23
CA PHE A 144 17.38 10.59 8.24
C PHE A 144 18.52 9.63 7.84
N GLU A 145 19.18 9.01 8.83
CA GLU A 145 20.25 8.05 8.57
C GLU A 145 19.74 6.86 7.77
N ALA A 146 18.53 6.36 8.11
CA ALA A 146 17.88 5.28 7.37
C ALA A 146 17.59 5.66 5.92
N LEU A 147 17.07 6.88 5.68
CA LEU A 147 16.80 7.37 4.32
C LEU A 147 18.09 7.46 3.49
N ILE A 148 19.16 8.03 4.04
CA ILE A 148 20.45 8.12 3.34
C ILE A 148 21.03 6.74 3.04
N LYS A 149 20.93 5.80 4.00
CA LYS A 149 21.35 4.42 3.80
C LYS A 149 20.59 3.77 2.63
N LEU A 150 19.26 3.90 2.61
CA LEU A 150 18.43 3.39 1.50
C LEU A 150 18.82 3.99 0.15
N ILE A 151 19.01 5.31 0.10
CA ILE A 151 19.41 5.99 -1.14
C ILE A 151 20.76 5.44 -1.64
N ASN A 152 21.73 5.28 -0.74
CA ASN A 152 23.05 4.77 -1.10
C ASN A 152 23.00 3.33 -1.61
N GLU A 153 22.22 2.45 -0.98
CA GLU A 153 22.03 1.06 -1.43
C GLU A 153 21.42 1.01 -2.84
N VAL A 154 20.39 1.83 -3.10
CA VAL A 154 19.78 1.90 -4.43
C VAL A 154 20.76 2.44 -5.46
N GLN A 155 21.51 3.51 -5.14
CA GLN A 155 22.48 4.12 -6.05
C GLN A 155 23.68 3.19 -6.35
N ALA A 156 24.07 2.36 -5.40
CA ALA A 156 25.14 1.37 -5.62
C ALA A 156 24.75 0.34 -6.69
N VAL A 157 23.47 0.05 -6.85
CA VAL A 157 22.96 -0.91 -7.85
C VAL A 157 22.50 -0.22 -9.13
N ALA A 158 21.71 0.85 -9.00
CA ALA A 158 21.07 1.55 -10.13
C ALA A 158 21.99 2.56 -10.83
N GLY A 159 23.04 3.04 -10.14
CA GLY A 159 23.87 4.16 -10.58
C GLY A 159 23.35 5.51 -10.08
N TYR A 160 24.19 6.54 -10.22
CA TYR A 160 23.89 7.89 -9.70
C TYR A 160 23.08 8.76 -10.66
N ASP A 161 22.95 8.35 -11.92
CA ASP A 161 22.24 9.11 -12.97
C ASP A 161 20.73 8.83 -13.00
N GLU A 162 20.25 7.81 -12.26
CA GLU A 162 18.84 7.42 -12.20
C GLU A 162 18.04 8.34 -11.28
N GLU A 163 16.85 8.76 -11.74
CA GLU A 163 15.89 9.53 -10.96
C GLU A 163 15.25 8.63 -9.89
N LEU A 164 15.56 8.89 -8.63
CA LEU A 164 15.06 8.11 -7.50
C LEU A 164 13.80 8.73 -6.88
N VAL A 165 12.96 7.86 -6.36
CA VAL A 165 11.75 8.21 -5.60
C VAL A 165 11.78 7.47 -4.26
N ALA A 166 11.48 8.20 -3.19
CA ALA A 166 11.33 7.68 -1.84
C ALA A 166 9.88 7.83 -1.39
N PHE A 167 9.19 6.72 -1.18
CA PHE A 167 7.90 6.68 -0.50
C PHE A 167 8.15 6.57 0.99
N ILE A 168 7.57 7.45 1.75
CA ILE A 168 7.83 7.56 3.19
C ILE A 168 6.49 7.55 3.93
N ASP A 169 6.38 6.70 4.93
CA ASP A 169 5.24 6.68 5.83
C ASP A 169 5.02 8.04 6.48
N SER A 170 3.76 8.44 6.66
CA SER A 170 3.39 9.76 7.16
C SER A 170 3.96 10.08 8.54
N TYR A 171 4.09 9.09 9.43
CA TYR A 171 4.71 9.26 10.75
C TYR A 171 6.23 9.43 10.63
N MET A 172 6.88 8.62 9.81
CA MET A 172 8.31 8.74 9.55
C MET A 172 8.63 10.04 8.82
N PHE A 173 7.74 10.49 7.92
CA PHE A 173 7.91 11.78 7.26
C PHE A 173 7.83 12.96 8.22
N ALA A 174 6.91 12.92 9.18
CA ALA A 174 6.83 13.92 10.23
C ALA A 174 8.07 13.89 11.15
N ALA A 175 8.55 12.71 11.54
CA ALA A 175 9.79 12.55 12.30
C ALA A 175 11.01 13.10 11.52
N LEU A 176 11.08 12.81 10.22
CA LEU A 176 12.10 13.30 9.32
C LEU A 176 12.12 14.84 9.26
N GLN A 177 10.96 15.48 9.15
CA GLN A 177 10.84 16.95 9.13
C GLN A 177 11.28 17.61 10.44
N ASN A 178 11.10 16.94 11.57
CA ASN A 178 11.47 17.44 12.88
C ASN A 178 12.95 17.20 13.22
N SER A 179 13.67 16.41 12.41
CA SER A 179 15.10 16.19 12.63
C SER A 179 15.89 17.47 12.34
N ALA A 180 16.84 17.79 13.24
CA ALA A 180 17.65 19.00 13.13
C ALA A 180 18.53 19.05 11.86
N GLU A 181 18.78 17.89 11.26
CA GLU A 181 19.65 17.71 10.11
C GLU A 181 18.96 18.09 8.80
N ILE A 182 17.66 17.84 8.71
CA ILE A 182 16.89 18.00 7.48
C ILE A 182 16.29 19.38 7.27
N SER A 183 15.95 20.11 8.32
CA SER A 183 15.27 21.41 8.17
C SER A 183 16.00 22.39 7.24
N LYS A 184 17.31 22.16 7.02
CA LYS A 184 18.16 22.95 6.13
C LYS A 184 18.39 22.32 4.75
N MET A 185 18.05 21.04 4.55
CA MET A 185 18.42 20.27 3.36
C MET A 185 17.23 19.94 2.44
N ILE A 186 16.01 19.98 2.95
CA ILE A 186 14.82 19.71 2.11
C ILE A 186 14.57 20.90 1.19
N THR A 187 14.62 20.66 -0.09
CA THR A 187 14.25 21.61 -1.14
C THR A 187 12.91 21.23 -1.76
N VAL A 188 12.20 22.22 -2.29
CA VAL A 188 10.99 21.99 -3.10
C VAL A 188 11.44 21.87 -4.53
N SER A 189 11.22 20.71 -5.14
CA SER A 189 11.53 20.43 -6.55
C SER A 189 10.25 20.17 -7.34
N GLU A 190 10.35 20.26 -8.66
CA GLU A 190 9.30 19.86 -9.58
C GLU A 190 9.45 18.37 -9.89
N PHE A 191 8.35 17.63 -9.74
CA PHE A 191 8.27 16.21 -10.04
C PHE A 191 7.16 15.97 -11.05
N LYS A 192 7.48 15.32 -12.15
CA LYS A 192 6.53 15.02 -13.19
C LYS A 192 5.79 13.72 -12.92
N GLN A 193 4.46 13.80 -12.85
CA GLN A 193 3.56 12.66 -12.69
C GLN A 193 2.54 12.71 -13.84
N GLY A 194 2.71 11.87 -14.84
CA GLY A 194 1.97 11.94 -16.07
C GLY A 194 2.18 13.27 -16.78
N GLU A 195 1.10 13.91 -17.18
CA GLU A 195 1.10 15.25 -17.78
C GLU A 195 1.18 16.39 -16.74
N VAL A 196 1.17 16.05 -15.44
CA VAL A 196 1.10 17.02 -14.33
C VAL A 196 2.45 17.21 -13.68
N ASN A 197 2.91 18.46 -13.58
CA ASN A 197 4.08 18.82 -12.78
C ASN A 197 3.66 19.08 -11.34
N LEU A 198 4.15 18.26 -10.41
CA LEU A 198 3.91 18.42 -8.98
C LEU A 198 5.13 19.03 -8.29
N LYS A 199 4.87 19.94 -7.35
CA LYS A 199 5.92 20.43 -6.43
C LYS A 199 6.00 19.48 -5.26
N VAL A 200 7.06 18.69 -5.19
CA VAL A 200 7.32 17.75 -4.11
C VAL A 200 8.56 18.16 -3.33
N LYS A 201 8.66 17.70 -2.09
CA LYS A 201 9.88 17.85 -1.32
C LYS A 201 10.94 16.91 -1.87
N SER A 202 12.16 17.37 -1.95
CA SER A 202 13.30 16.56 -2.40
C SER A 202 14.49 16.67 -1.46
N LEU A 203 15.27 15.61 -1.40
CA LEU A 203 16.54 15.53 -0.70
C LEU A 203 17.57 14.99 -1.67
N ASN A 204 18.63 15.76 -1.93
CA ASN A 204 19.70 15.39 -2.86
C ASN A 204 19.21 14.91 -4.25
N GLY A 205 18.15 15.53 -4.77
CA GLY A 205 17.54 15.15 -6.05
C GLY A 205 16.54 13.98 -5.98
N VAL A 206 16.43 13.29 -4.84
CA VAL A 206 15.44 12.22 -4.63
C VAL A 206 14.10 12.82 -4.25
N ALA A 207 13.05 12.48 -4.98
CA ALA A 207 11.70 12.94 -4.68
C ALA A 207 11.14 12.22 -3.46
N LEU A 208 10.69 12.98 -2.44
CA LEU A 208 10.11 12.45 -1.21
C LEU A 208 8.59 12.51 -1.30
N ILE A 209 7.94 11.37 -1.36
CA ILE A 209 6.48 11.23 -1.46
C ILE A 209 5.93 10.69 -0.14
N PRO A 210 5.29 11.53 0.69
CA PRO A 210 4.63 11.06 1.90
C PRO A 210 3.38 10.25 1.55
N VAL A 211 3.25 9.08 2.15
CA VAL A 211 2.12 8.16 1.96
C VAL A 211 1.47 7.89 3.32
N VAL A 212 0.15 7.75 3.34
CA VAL A 212 -0.58 7.41 4.56
C VAL A 212 -0.22 5.99 5.00
N SER A 213 0.05 5.79 6.30
CA SER A 213 0.49 4.53 6.91
C SER A 213 -0.38 3.33 6.56
N GLU A 214 -1.70 3.55 6.41
CA GLU A 214 -2.64 2.50 6.00
C GLU A 214 -2.35 1.91 4.62
N ARG A 215 -1.56 2.60 3.76
CA ARG A 215 -1.15 2.14 2.42
C ARG A 215 0.30 1.64 2.36
N MET A 216 1.03 1.73 3.48
CA MET A 216 2.45 1.40 3.58
C MET A 216 2.66 0.11 4.39
N LYS A 217 2.18 -1.02 3.84
CA LYS A 217 2.36 -2.35 4.44
C LYS A 217 2.87 -3.34 3.40
N THR A 218 3.48 -4.41 3.87
CA THR A 218 4.10 -5.42 2.98
C THR A 218 3.08 -6.35 2.31
N ALA A 219 1.88 -6.47 2.83
CA ALA A 219 0.82 -7.31 2.24
C ALA A 219 -0.59 -6.82 2.59
N TYR A 220 -1.53 -7.04 1.66
CA TYR A 220 -2.95 -6.74 1.84
C TYR A 220 -3.82 -7.86 1.29
N ASP A 221 -5.01 -8.00 1.90
CA ASP A 221 -6.13 -8.75 1.35
C ASP A 221 -7.05 -7.82 0.58
N PHE A 222 -7.33 -8.18 -0.67
CA PHE A 222 -8.22 -7.43 -1.57
C PHE A 222 -9.60 -8.12 -1.64
N GLY A 223 -10.34 -8.09 -0.53
CA GLY A 223 -11.67 -8.69 -0.41
C GLY A 223 -12.74 -7.95 -1.23
N ALA A 224 -13.81 -8.65 -1.61
CA ALA A 224 -14.88 -8.11 -2.44
C ALA A 224 -15.73 -7.02 -1.75
N GLU A 225 -15.90 -7.11 -0.42
CA GLU A 225 -16.82 -6.24 0.32
C GLU A 225 -16.16 -4.97 0.88
N SER A 226 -14.93 -5.09 1.39
CA SER A 226 -14.23 -4.01 2.12
C SER A 226 -13.24 -3.21 1.29
N GLY A 227 -13.04 -3.54 0.02
CA GLY A 227 -11.94 -2.99 -0.78
C GLY A 227 -10.64 -3.71 -0.43
N PHE A 228 -9.77 -3.08 0.37
CA PHE A 228 -8.54 -3.70 0.85
C PHE A 228 -8.39 -3.54 2.37
N LYS A 229 -7.74 -4.50 2.98
CA LYS A 229 -7.34 -4.47 4.40
C LYS A 229 -5.94 -5.07 4.54
N PRO A 230 -5.17 -4.70 5.56
CA PRO A 230 -3.90 -5.37 5.85
C PRO A 230 -4.10 -6.87 5.97
N ALA A 231 -3.20 -7.66 5.37
CA ALA A 231 -3.20 -9.10 5.54
C ALA A 231 -2.71 -9.48 6.95
N ASP A 232 -3.09 -10.67 7.41
CA ASP A 232 -2.59 -11.19 8.67
C ASP A 232 -1.05 -11.30 8.62
N ASN A 233 -0.38 -10.96 9.71
CA ASN A 233 1.07 -10.99 9.83
C ASN A 233 1.82 -10.12 8.78
N THR A 234 1.26 -8.98 8.39
CA THR A 234 1.97 -8.01 7.56
C THR A 234 2.91 -7.14 8.39
N SER A 235 4.00 -6.66 7.79
CA SER A 235 4.92 -5.69 8.40
C SER A 235 4.59 -4.28 7.92
N GLU A 236 4.87 -3.28 8.77
CA GLU A 236 4.84 -1.88 8.36
C GLU A 236 6.01 -1.59 7.42
N THR A 237 5.76 -0.79 6.39
CA THR A 237 6.81 -0.27 5.53
C THR A 237 7.04 1.19 5.87
N TYR A 238 8.16 1.50 6.49
CA TYR A 238 8.49 2.87 6.91
C TYR A 238 8.97 3.73 5.76
N MET A 239 9.82 3.17 4.92
CA MET A 239 10.35 3.82 3.72
C MET A 239 10.57 2.78 2.62
N LEU A 240 10.35 3.20 1.38
CA LEU A 240 10.64 2.43 0.19
C LEU A 240 11.31 3.34 -0.83
N VAL A 241 12.47 2.97 -1.31
CA VAL A 241 13.24 3.73 -2.30
C VAL A 241 13.47 2.89 -3.54
N CYS A 242 13.21 3.46 -4.69
CA CYS A 242 13.46 2.81 -5.98
C CYS A 242 13.69 3.86 -7.07
N PRO A 243 14.31 3.47 -8.20
CA PRO A 243 14.31 4.30 -9.40
C PRO A 243 12.89 4.49 -9.93
N LYS A 244 12.60 5.66 -10.47
CA LYS A 244 11.31 5.94 -11.13
C LYS A 244 11.06 4.99 -12.30
N SER A 245 12.12 4.52 -12.95
CA SER A 245 12.10 3.55 -14.06
C SER A 245 11.91 2.09 -13.63
N ALA A 246 12.00 1.77 -12.32
CA ALA A 246 12.03 0.38 -11.84
C ALA A 246 10.70 -0.35 -12.04
N ALA A 247 9.59 0.32 -11.79
CA ALA A 247 8.26 -0.27 -11.85
C ALA A 247 7.44 0.29 -13.02
N HIS A 248 6.56 -0.55 -13.54
CA HIS A 248 5.64 -0.21 -14.64
C HIS A 248 4.23 -0.56 -14.24
N LEU A 249 3.40 0.46 -14.01
CA LEU A 249 1.97 0.30 -13.76
C LEU A 249 1.25 0.18 -15.11
N VAL A 250 0.77 -1.01 -15.40
CA VAL A 250 0.08 -1.29 -16.66
C VAL A 250 -1.43 -1.34 -16.42
N LYS A 251 -2.16 -0.44 -17.07
CA LYS A 251 -3.61 -0.44 -17.10
C LYS A 251 -4.06 -1.02 -18.45
N LYS A 252 -4.85 -2.08 -18.43
CA LYS A 252 -5.42 -2.69 -19.64
C LYS A 252 -6.78 -2.12 -19.98
N THR A 253 -7.60 -1.92 -18.96
CA THR A 253 -8.98 -1.46 -19.10
C THR A 253 -9.32 -0.59 -17.92
N GLU A 254 -9.86 0.58 -18.20
CA GLU A 254 -10.55 1.43 -17.24
C GLU A 254 -11.85 1.87 -17.89
N ASN A 255 -12.96 1.31 -17.43
CA ASN A 255 -14.28 1.56 -18.01
C ASN A 255 -15.24 2.05 -16.95
N MET A 256 -15.97 3.09 -17.33
CA MET A 256 -17.06 3.64 -16.57
C MET A 256 -18.33 3.60 -17.42
N ARG A 257 -19.44 3.21 -16.81
CA ARG A 257 -20.76 3.24 -17.43
C ARG A 257 -21.74 3.92 -16.49
N ILE A 258 -22.57 4.79 -17.06
CA ILE A 258 -23.63 5.48 -16.34
C ILE A 258 -24.94 5.08 -17.00
N PHE A 259 -25.88 4.58 -16.21
CA PHE A 259 -27.23 4.25 -16.63
C PHE A 259 -28.22 5.17 -15.93
N THR A 260 -29.13 5.75 -16.71
CA THR A 260 -30.27 6.48 -16.15
C THR A 260 -31.34 5.50 -15.62
N PRO A 261 -32.30 5.95 -14.78
CA PRO A 261 -33.38 5.07 -14.31
C PRO A 261 -34.10 4.35 -15.43
N GLU A 262 -34.32 5.01 -16.58
CA GLU A 262 -35.01 4.42 -17.75
C GLU A 262 -34.16 3.32 -18.44
N GLN A 263 -32.83 3.31 -18.21
CA GLN A 263 -31.89 2.34 -18.79
C GLN A 263 -31.53 1.23 -17.80
N ASN A 264 -31.76 1.46 -16.51
CA ASN A 264 -31.48 0.52 -15.46
C ASN A 264 -32.68 -0.43 -15.30
N ILE A 265 -32.49 -1.68 -15.69
CA ILE A 265 -33.53 -2.71 -15.60
C ILE A 265 -33.66 -3.35 -14.21
N ASP A 266 -32.70 -3.07 -13.31
CA ASP A 266 -32.64 -3.70 -12.00
C ASP A 266 -33.45 -2.92 -10.94
N ALA A 267 -33.54 -1.57 -11.10
CA ALA A 267 -34.23 -0.69 -10.16
C ALA A 267 -34.51 0.68 -10.82
N ASP A 268 -35.47 1.46 -10.29
CA ASP A 268 -35.69 2.86 -10.67
C ASP A 268 -34.65 3.77 -10.04
N ALA A 269 -33.38 3.59 -10.46
CA ALA A 269 -32.21 4.20 -9.87
C ALA A 269 -31.16 4.54 -10.93
N TYR A 270 -30.38 5.59 -10.68
CA TYR A 270 -29.16 5.82 -11.41
C TYR A 270 -28.12 4.77 -11.02
N LYS A 271 -27.49 4.12 -12.03
CA LYS A 271 -26.48 3.07 -11.84
C LYS A 271 -25.14 3.51 -12.42
N PHE A 272 -24.09 3.35 -11.63
CA PHE A 272 -22.73 3.69 -11.98
C PHE A 272 -21.85 2.45 -11.90
N ASP A 273 -21.41 1.92 -13.02
CA ASP A 273 -20.51 0.78 -13.08
C ASP A 273 -19.08 1.27 -13.35
N TYR A 274 -18.16 0.94 -12.45
CA TYR A 274 -16.74 1.21 -12.62
C TYR A 274 -15.97 -0.11 -12.64
N ARG A 275 -15.03 -0.26 -13.59
CA ARG A 275 -14.12 -1.42 -13.68
C ARG A 275 -12.74 -0.96 -14.08
N ILE A 276 -11.75 -1.40 -13.35
CA ILE A 276 -10.34 -1.21 -13.65
C ILE A 276 -9.61 -2.56 -13.68
N TYR A 277 -8.80 -2.77 -14.73
CA TYR A 277 -7.94 -3.94 -14.85
C TYR A 277 -6.51 -3.48 -15.01
N TYR A 278 -5.70 -3.66 -13.97
CA TYR A 278 -4.34 -3.16 -13.88
C TYR A 278 -3.42 -4.15 -13.19
N ASP A 279 -2.12 -3.95 -13.32
CA ASP A 279 -1.09 -4.60 -12.49
C ASP A 279 0.20 -3.79 -12.55
N VAL A 280 1.14 -4.06 -11.62
CA VAL A 280 2.47 -3.47 -11.60
C VAL A 280 3.51 -4.55 -11.85
N PHE A 281 4.48 -4.25 -12.72
CA PHE A 281 5.56 -5.14 -13.06
C PHE A 281 6.90 -4.45 -12.86
N VAL A 282 7.87 -5.21 -12.36
CA VAL A 282 9.26 -4.77 -12.25
C VAL A 282 10.06 -5.57 -13.27
N LYS A 283 10.85 -4.89 -14.10
CA LYS A 283 11.74 -5.54 -15.05
C LYS A 283 12.81 -6.34 -14.32
N LYS A 284 13.36 -7.36 -14.97
CA LYS A 284 14.42 -8.19 -14.41
C LYS A 284 15.64 -7.35 -13.98
N SER A 285 16.01 -6.35 -14.78
CA SER A 285 17.09 -5.40 -14.46
C SER A 285 16.81 -4.47 -13.28
N GLY A 286 15.53 -4.25 -12.93
CA GLY A 286 15.09 -3.40 -11.82
C GLY A 286 14.82 -4.15 -10.52
N LEU A 287 14.90 -5.48 -10.50
CA LEU A 287 14.52 -6.28 -9.33
C LEU A 287 15.37 -5.97 -8.09
N ASP A 288 16.66 -5.70 -8.28
CA ASP A 288 17.61 -5.46 -7.19
C ASP A 288 17.73 -3.97 -6.83
N THR A 289 17.01 -3.08 -7.54
CA THR A 289 17.04 -1.62 -7.32
C THR A 289 15.93 -1.13 -6.40
N VAL A 290 15.05 -2.01 -5.92
CA VAL A 290 13.98 -1.68 -4.97
C VAL A 290 14.43 -2.05 -3.58
N TRP A 291 14.55 -1.06 -2.69
CA TRP A 291 14.97 -1.23 -1.32
C TRP A 291 13.94 -0.67 -0.35
N ALA A 292 13.80 -1.30 0.82
CA ALA A 292 12.83 -0.88 1.81
C ALA A 292 13.40 -0.94 3.24
N TRP A 293 12.87 -0.09 4.09
CA TRP A 293 12.93 -0.23 5.54
C TRP A 293 11.56 -0.68 6.02
N VAL A 294 11.51 -1.91 6.51
CA VAL A 294 10.28 -2.52 7.01
C VAL A 294 10.41 -2.82 8.50
N SER A 295 9.28 -2.82 9.20
CA SER A 295 9.28 -3.25 10.59
C SER A 295 9.59 -4.75 10.70
N PRO A 296 10.25 -5.19 11.76
CA PRO A 296 10.34 -6.60 12.08
C PRO A 296 8.94 -7.22 12.14
N LYS A 297 8.80 -8.42 11.61
CA LYS A 297 7.52 -9.13 11.62
C LYS A 297 7.16 -9.57 13.02
N ILE A 298 5.95 -9.21 13.50
CA ILE A 298 5.39 -9.73 14.74
C ILE A 298 4.47 -10.91 14.39
N SER A 299 4.75 -12.07 14.94
CA SER A 299 3.92 -13.27 14.81
C SER A 299 3.33 -13.62 16.17
N VAL A 300 2.01 -13.47 16.32
CA VAL A 300 1.30 -13.96 17.51
C VAL A 300 1.18 -15.48 17.39
N THR A 301 1.81 -16.21 18.31
CA THR A 301 1.91 -17.68 18.25
C THR A 301 0.83 -18.37 19.07
N SER A 302 0.38 -17.75 20.16
CA SER A 302 -0.75 -18.23 20.94
C SER A 302 -1.41 -17.11 21.74
N VAL A 303 -2.70 -17.25 21.95
CA VAL A 303 -3.54 -16.39 22.80
C VAL A 303 -4.32 -17.30 23.72
N SER A 304 -4.56 -16.88 24.98
CA SER A 304 -5.43 -17.63 25.90
C SER A 304 -6.82 -17.85 25.29
N GLU A 305 -7.43 -18.96 25.60
CA GLU A 305 -8.82 -19.23 25.29
C GLU A 305 -9.76 -18.30 26.09
N ASP A 306 -11.03 -18.25 25.71
CA ASP A 306 -12.07 -17.54 26.47
C ASP A 306 -12.17 -18.12 27.87
N VAL A 307 -12.35 -17.29 28.89
CA VAL A 307 -12.27 -17.65 30.31
C VAL A 307 -13.65 -17.53 30.95
N GLU A 308 -14.05 -18.53 31.74
CA GLU A 308 -15.20 -18.50 32.62
C GLU A 308 -14.74 -18.57 34.09
N THR A 309 -15.18 -17.62 34.90
CA THR A 309 -14.79 -17.51 36.30
C THR A 309 -15.96 -17.05 37.17
N VAL A 310 -15.78 -16.98 38.48
CA VAL A 310 -16.83 -16.59 39.44
C VAL A 310 -16.42 -15.34 40.22
N GLU A 311 -17.40 -14.49 40.54
CA GLU A 311 -17.18 -13.28 41.34
C GLU A 311 -16.54 -13.61 42.70
N GLY A 312 -15.48 -12.89 43.07
CA GLY A 312 -14.75 -13.05 44.31
C GLY A 312 -13.80 -14.26 44.39
N GLY A 313 -13.58 -14.97 43.27
CA GLY A 313 -12.64 -16.10 43.16
C GLY A 313 -11.80 -16.06 41.90
N ILE A 314 -11.49 -14.86 41.37
CA ILE A 314 -10.77 -14.69 40.11
C ILE A 314 -9.28 -14.85 40.36
N ASP A 315 -8.68 -15.90 39.81
CA ASP A 315 -7.23 -16.18 39.88
C ASP A 315 -6.65 -16.49 38.47
N GLU A 316 -7.36 -16.10 37.44
CA GLU A 316 -6.98 -16.40 36.08
C GLU A 316 -6.01 -15.36 35.52
N THR A 317 -5.08 -15.86 34.71
CA THR A 317 -4.11 -15.04 33.99
C THR A 317 -4.24 -15.24 32.49
N LEU A 318 -4.50 -14.14 31.78
CA LEU A 318 -4.51 -14.13 30.31
C LEU A 318 -3.06 -14.06 29.80
N THR A 319 -2.74 -14.89 28.82
CA THR A 319 -1.39 -14.94 28.23
C THR A 319 -1.44 -14.78 26.71
N VAL A 320 -0.54 -13.96 26.18
CA VAL A 320 -0.32 -13.84 24.74
C VAL A 320 1.17 -14.07 24.47
N ASN A 321 1.46 -15.04 23.61
CA ASN A 321 2.82 -15.28 23.15
C ASN A 321 2.98 -14.77 21.71
N ALA A 322 4.06 -14.05 21.49
CA ALA A 322 4.45 -13.56 20.17
C ALA A 322 5.95 -13.72 19.96
N THR A 323 6.35 -13.79 18.69
CA THR A 323 7.76 -13.83 18.27
C THR A 323 8.03 -12.72 17.29
N SER A 324 9.21 -12.14 17.35
CA SER A 324 9.71 -11.13 16.40
C SER A 324 11.24 -11.17 16.39
N GLU A 325 11.84 -10.57 15.40
CA GLU A 325 13.30 -10.35 15.33
C GLU A 325 13.77 -9.21 16.25
N GLY A 326 12.85 -8.27 16.62
CA GLY A 326 13.10 -7.16 17.55
C GLY A 326 12.55 -7.41 18.96
N ALA A 327 12.84 -6.45 19.86
CA ALA A 327 12.39 -6.50 21.25
C ALA A 327 10.87 -6.25 21.34
N LEU A 328 10.15 -7.18 21.96
CA LEU A 328 8.70 -7.10 22.12
C LEU A 328 8.32 -6.39 23.42
N THR A 329 7.34 -5.53 23.33
CA THR A 329 6.63 -4.93 24.47
C THR A 329 5.15 -5.22 24.35
N TYR A 330 4.48 -5.38 25.48
CA TYR A 330 3.06 -5.71 25.54
C TYR A 330 2.30 -4.61 26.25
N GLN A 331 1.04 -4.43 25.88
CA GLN A 331 0.09 -3.59 26.58
C GLN A 331 -1.30 -4.16 26.44
N TRP A 332 -1.96 -4.46 27.53
CA TRP A 332 -3.33 -4.95 27.54
C TRP A 332 -4.35 -3.83 27.48
N TYR A 333 -5.45 -4.11 26.79
CA TYR A 333 -6.59 -3.24 26.61
C TYR A 333 -7.88 -3.98 26.98
N LYS A 334 -8.81 -3.24 27.59
CA LYS A 334 -10.20 -3.66 27.78
C LYS A 334 -11.06 -2.98 26.72
N CYS A 335 -12.00 -3.69 26.11
CA CYS A 335 -12.89 -3.16 25.08
C CYS A 335 -14.35 -3.58 25.32
N GLU A 336 -15.27 -3.01 24.56
CA GLU A 336 -16.71 -3.27 24.75
C GLU A 336 -17.20 -4.51 24.00
N ASN A 337 -16.50 -4.97 22.99
CA ASN A 337 -16.90 -6.09 22.14
C ASN A 337 -15.70 -6.75 21.42
N LYS A 338 -16.00 -7.83 20.68
CA LYS A 338 -14.99 -8.56 19.88
C LYS A 338 -14.41 -7.72 18.71
N GLU A 339 -15.04 -6.62 18.32
CA GLU A 339 -14.51 -5.68 17.30
C GLU A 339 -13.58 -4.61 17.89
N LYS A 340 -13.16 -4.76 19.15
CA LYS A 340 -12.21 -3.86 19.85
C LYS A 340 -12.69 -2.40 19.95
N ARG A 341 -14.02 -2.18 19.99
CA ARG A 341 -14.57 -0.83 20.14
C ARG A 341 -14.29 -0.28 21.53
N SER A 342 -14.14 1.04 21.59
CA SER A 342 -13.91 1.78 22.86
C SER A 342 -12.76 1.18 23.69
N ALA A 343 -11.68 0.73 23.07
CA ALA A 343 -10.56 0.10 23.74
C ALA A 343 -9.86 1.08 24.69
N VAL A 344 -9.78 0.69 25.95
CA VAL A 344 -9.14 1.48 27.02
C VAL A 344 -7.92 0.71 27.53
N LYS A 345 -6.80 1.41 27.64
CA LYS A 345 -5.55 0.88 28.16
C LYS A 345 -5.71 0.42 29.62
N VAL A 346 -5.32 -0.82 29.92
CA VAL A 346 -5.25 -1.32 31.30
C VAL A 346 -3.93 -0.83 31.93
N ALA A 347 -4.04 -0.02 32.97
CA ALA A 347 -2.86 0.55 33.62
C ALA A 347 -1.99 -0.55 34.28
N GLY A 348 -0.67 -0.51 34.04
CA GLY A 348 0.29 -1.45 34.60
C GLY A 348 0.33 -2.84 33.94
N ALA A 349 -0.56 -3.16 33.02
CA ALA A 349 -0.60 -4.45 32.32
C ALA A 349 0.32 -4.40 31.06
N ASN A 350 1.64 -4.49 31.30
CA ASN A 350 2.68 -4.31 30.26
C ASN A 350 3.49 -5.59 30.00
N ASP A 351 3.04 -6.75 30.50
CA ASP A 351 3.68 -8.04 30.29
C ASP A 351 2.85 -8.90 29.32
N LYS A 352 3.46 -9.94 28.78
CA LYS A 352 2.76 -10.98 28.00
C LYS A 352 1.65 -11.67 28.80
N ASN A 353 1.78 -11.70 30.14
CA ASN A 353 0.82 -12.21 31.07
C ASN A 353 0.06 -11.10 31.77
N PHE A 354 -1.26 -11.21 31.81
CA PHE A 354 -2.14 -10.27 32.50
C PHE A 354 -3.03 -11.00 33.49
N ALA A 355 -2.77 -10.81 34.78
CA ALA A 355 -3.66 -11.33 35.84
C ALA A 355 -4.96 -10.51 35.82
N LEU A 356 -6.08 -11.19 35.75
CA LEU A 356 -7.39 -10.51 35.78
C LEU A 356 -7.59 -9.82 37.13
N PRO A 357 -8.24 -8.64 37.16
CA PRO A 357 -8.61 -8.02 38.44
C PRO A 357 -9.58 -8.91 39.22
N ASP A 358 -9.34 -9.07 40.52
CA ASP A 358 -10.16 -9.85 41.42
C ASP A 358 -11.49 -9.17 41.83
N ASP A 359 -11.65 -7.92 41.49
CA ASP A 359 -12.80 -7.06 41.75
C ASP A 359 -13.82 -7.02 40.60
N LEU A 360 -13.67 -7.85 39.58
CA LEU A 360 -14.66 -7.93 38.49
C LEU A 360 -15.99 -8.47 38.99
N THR A 361 -17.08 -7.77 38.73
CA THR A 361 -18.45 -8.20 39.03
C THR A 361 -19.02 -9.09 37.92
N ALA A 362 -20.11 -9.79 38.22
CA ALA A 362 -20.79 -10.64 37.25
C ALA A 362 -21.05 -9.89 35.93
N GLY A 363 -20.63 -10.47 34.80
CA GLY A 363 -20.72 -9.84 33.47
C GLY A 363 -19.75 -10.41 32.45
N THR A 364 -19.77 -9.88 31.24
CA THR A 364 -18.87 -10.28 30.15
C THR A 364 -17.88 -9.14 29.84
N TYR A 365 -16.63 -9.47 29.81
CA TYR A 365 -15.50 -8.54 29.57
C TYR A 365 -14.70 -9.01 28.37
N TYR A 366 -14.11 -8.06 27.64
CA TYR A 366 -13.31 -8.32 26.46
C TYR A 366 -11.93 -7.71 26.62
N TYR A 367 -10.88 -8.52 26.45
CA TYR A 367 -9.50 -8.08 26.56
C TYR A 367 -8.70 -8.51 25.34
N PHE A 368 -7.72 -7.69 24.96
CA PHE A 368 -6.71 -8.04 23.97
C PHE A 368 -5.38 -7.39 24.34
N ALA A 369 -4.27 -7.98 23.87
CA ALA A 369 -2.96 -7.40 24.01
C ALA A 369 -2.51 -6.74 22.72
N ARG A 370 -1.98 -5.53 22.80
CA ARG A 370 -1.20 -4.90 21.74
C ARG A 370 0.26 -5.22 21.96
N ILE A 371 0.87 -5.86 20.98
CA ILE A 371 2.27 -6.24 20.96
C ILE A 371 2.99 -5.24 20.07
N THR A 372 4.03 -4.61 20.58
CA THR A 372 4.81 -3.60 19.84
C THR A 372 6.26 -4.07 19.77
N VAL A 373 6.87 -3.97 18.58
CA VAL A 373 8.28 -4.23 18.37
C VAL A 373 9.05 -2.94 18.20
N ASP A 374 10.15 -2.79 18.92
CA ASP A 374 11.06 -1.63 18.90
C ASP A 374 10.35 -0.26 19.00
N GLY A 375 9.19 -0.23 19.67
CA GLY A 375 8.40 0.97 19.89
C GLY A 375 7.70 1.55 18.65
N THR A 376 7.74 0.88 17.50
CA THR A 376 7.28 1.45 16.22
C THR A 376 6.15 0.69 15.56
N ALA A 377 6.32 -0.63 15.35
CA ALA A 377 5.28 -1.45 14.75
C ALA A 377 4.49 -2.18 15.83
N SER A 378 3.19 -2.28 15.66
CA SER A 378 2.33 -3.00 16.61
C SER A 378 1.33 -3.89 15.89
N THR A 379 1.00 -5.01 16.54
CA THR A 379 -0.10 -5.88 16.16
C THR A 379 -0.96 -6.18 17.39
N ASP A 380 -2.25 -6.41 17.18
CA ASP A 380 -3.18 -6.72 18.25
C ASP A 380 -3.49 -8.22 18.24
N SER A 381 -3.48 -8.85 19.41
CA SER A 381 -3.94 -10.23 19.56
C SER A 381 -5.44 -10.35 19.25
N ASP A 382 -5.92 -11.59 19.09
CA ASP A 382 -7.36 -11.86 19.14
C ASP A 382 -7.94 -11.42 20.50
N VAL A 383 -9.24 -11.16 20.49
CA VAL A 383 -9.98 -10.77 21.70
C VAL A 383 -10.32 -12.00 22.51
N ILE A 384 -9.96 -11.97 23.80
CA ILE A 384 -10.31 -12.98 24.78
C ILE A 384 -11.59 -12.52 25.50
N THR A 385 -12.58 -13.39 25.56
CA THR A 385 -13.83 -13.15 26.31
C THR A 385 -13.68 -13.69 27.72
N VAL A 386 -13.96 -12.86 28.72
CA VAL A 386 -13.96 -13.25 30.14
C VAL A 386 -15.41 -13.13 30.65
N THR A 387 -15.99 -14.25 31.06
CA THR A 387 -17.32 -14.33 31.64
C THR A 387 -17.24 -14.55 33.12
N VAL A 388 -17.73 -13.62 33.92
CA VAL A 388 -17.79 -13.70 35.36
C VAL A 388 -19.25 -14.05 35.76
N ALA A 389 -19.47 -15.17 36.42
CA ALA A 389 -20.77 -15.66 36.87
C ALA A 389 -21.10 -15.20 38.29
#